data_c4eb79d4ccc64f1c376ea9136821ccc5
#
_entry.id   c4eb79d4ccc64f1c376ea9136821ccc5
#
_cell.length_a   1.000
_cell.length_b   1.000
_cell.length_c   1.000
_cell.angle_alpha   90.00
_cell.angle_beta   90.00
_cell.angle_gamma   90.00
#
_symmetry.space_group_name_H-M   'P 1'
#
loop_
_entity.id
_entity.type
_entity.pdbx_description
1 polymer ?
#
loop_
_entity_poly.entity_id
_entity_poly.type
_entity_poly.pdbx_seq_one_letter_code
_entity_poly.pdbx_strand_id
1 'polypeptide(L)'
;MRWFWIDRFIEFVRDTRATTIKNVSFGEEPIDDYLPGHPHYPHSLIIEGMAQTGGLLVSEAGGFQIKTVLAKVSKAIFHDLTVPGDQIVLTAVVQDKKATGAIVEGIVTVDGQVRAELELSFAFLDDRFGDTGLFPPEDLLRTLRILKLFDVAVDQNGNRIHAPEHMLEAERQAARVLLLSRADAQSKPS
;
A
#
# COMPACT_ATOMS: atom_id res chain seq x y z
N MET A 1 -10.62 -11.16 0.84
CA MET A 1 -10.98 -9.86 0.25
C MET A 1 -9.73 -9.00 0.22
N ARG A 2 -9.35 -8.44 -0.92
CA ARG A 2 -8.18 -7.56 -1.01
C ARG A 2 -8.60 -6.16 -0.61
N TRP A 3 -8.01 -5.65 0.46
CA TRP A 3 -8.25 -4.29 0.95
C TRP A 3 -7.22 -3.31 0.35
N PHE A 4 -7.04 -3.33 -0.99
CA PHE A 4 -6.11 -2.44 -1.68
C PHE A 4 -6.85 -1.46 -2.57
N TRP A 5 -6.55 -0.17 -2.37
CA TRP A 5 -7.13 0.97 -3.07
C TRP A 5 -6.12 1.67 -3.98
N ILE A 6 -5.05 0.95 -4.30
CA ILE A 6 -4.05 1.29 -5.32
C ILE A 6 -3.90 0.10 -6.26
N ASP A 7 -3.63 0.35 -7.54
CA ASP A 7 -3.46 -0.70 -8.54
C ASP A 7 -1.99 -1.11 -8.70
N ARG A 8 -1.07 -0.14 -8.69
CA ARG A 8 0.37 -0.39 -8.77
C ARG A 8 1.21 0.84 -8.44
N PHE A 9 2.46 0.62 -8.08
CA PHE A 9 3.49 1.65 -8.04
C PHE A 9 3.99 1.96 -9.46
N ILE A 10 4.26 3.24 -9.71
CA ILE A 10 4.91 3.75 -10.93
C ILE A 10 6.23 4.47 -10.62
N GLU A 11 6.45 4.81 -9.35
CA GLU A 11 7.70 5.35 -8.83
C GLU A 11 7.83 4.98 -7.35
N PHE A 12 9.05 4.70 -6.92
CA PHE A 12 9.36 4.49 -5.51
C PHE A 12 10.84 4.83 -5.26
N VAL A 13 11.08 5.85 -4.42
CA VAL A 13 12.42 6.25 -3.96
C VAL A 13 12.44 6.18 -2.43
N ARG A 14 13.24 5.25 -1.88
CA ARG A 14 13.34 4.99 -0.43
C ARG A 14 13.40 6.26 0.40
N ASP A 15 12.60 6.32 1.46
CA ASP A 15 12.54 7.42 2.43
C ASP A 15 12.34 8.81 1.81
N THR A 16 11.92 8.88 0.56
CA THR A 16 11.75 10.13 -0.16
C THR A 16 10.34 10.29 -0.71
N ARG A 17 9.99 9.49 -1.70
CA ARG A 17 8.66 9.56 -2.30
C ARG A 17 8.26 8.26 -2.98
N ALA A 18 6.95 8.07 -3.08
CA ALA A 18 6.36 7.01 -3.88
C ALA A 18 5.15 7.54 -4.66
N THR A 19 4.95 7.02 -5.86
CA THR A 19 3.79 7.35 -6.68
C THR A 19 3.09 6.06 -7.08
N THR A 20 1.78 6.02 -6.83
CA THR A 20 0.90 4.92 -7.24
C THR A 20 -0.20 5.42 -8.15
N ILE A 21 -0.82 4.50 -8.86
CA ILE A 21 -2.04 4.78 -9.63
C ILE A 21 -3.19 3.93 -9.14
N LYS A 22 -4.40 4.47 -9.32
CA LYS A 22 -5.69 3.79 -9.16
C LYS A 22 -6.59 4.15 -10.34
N ASN A 23 -7.06 3.14 -11.06
CA ASN A 23 -8.07 3.36 -12.11
C ASN A 23 -9.45 3.25 -11.49
N VAL A 24 -10.30 4.22 -11.72
CA VAL A 24 -11.67 4.24 -11.21
C VAL A 24 -12.58 3.55 -12.22
N SER A 25 -13.20 2.45 -11.82
CA SER A 25 -14.12 1.69 -12.67
C SER A 25 -15.56 1.87 -12.22
N PHE A 26 -16.46 2.01 -13.18
CA PHE A 26 -17.91 2.08 -12.90
C PHE A 26 -18.44 0.81 -12.22
N GLY A 27 -17.81 -0.34 -12.43
CA GLY A 27 -18.19 -1.62 -11.82
C GLY A 27 -17.62 -1.85 -10.42
N GLU A 28 -17.06 -0.84 -9.76
CA GLU A 28 -16.59 -0.96 -8.38
C GLU A 28 -17.76 -0.76 -7.40
N GLU A 29 -17.95 -1.70 -6.47
CA GLU A 29 -18.99 -1.67 -5.43
C GLU A 29 -19.10 -0.30 -4.72
N PRO A 30 -17.98 0.37 -4.30
CA PRO A 30 -18.08 1.68 -3.65
C PRO A 30 -18.66 2.80 -4.52
N ILE A 31 -18.59 2.67 -5.83
CA ILE A 31 -19.14 3.66 -6.78
C ILE A 31 -20.65 3.54 -6.86
N ASP A 32 -21.16 2.30 -6.88
CA ASP A 32 -22.57 2.01 -7.09
C ASP A 32 -23.41 2.24 -5.83
N ASP A 33 -22.86 1.84 -4.67
CA ASP A 33 -23.57 1.87 -3.40
C ASP A 33 -23.46 3.21 -2.66
N TYR A 34 -22.41 4.00 -2.90
CA TYR A 34 -22.11 5.18 -2.09
C TYR A 34 -23.06 6.35 -2.33
N LEU A 35 -23.37 6.66 -3.59
CA LEU A 35 -24.30 7.73 -3.94
C LEU A 35 -25.00 7.44 -5.28
N PRO A 36 -26.11 6.70 -5.27
CA PRO A 36 -26.85 6.36 -6.49
C PRO A 36 -27.20 7.59 -7.34
N GLY A 37 -26.90 7.53 -8.63
CA GLY A 37 -27.14 8.63 -9.57
C GLY A 37 -26.07 9.73 -9.63
N HIS A 38 -25.07 9.69 -8.73
CA HIS A 38 -23.90 10.58 -8.76
C HIS A 38 -22.62 9.78 -8.56
N PRO A 39 -22.22 8.95 -9.54
CA PRO A 39 -21.10 8.06 -9.41
C PRO A 39 -19.79 8.84 -9.27
N HIS A 40 -19.19 8.78 -8.09
CA HIS A 40 -17.87 9.33 -7.82
C HIS A 40 -17.09 8.44 -6.85
N TYR A 41 -15.78 8.47 -6.96
CA TYR A 41 -14.91 7.70 -6.09
C TYR A 41 -14.88 8.33 -4.69
N PRO A 42 -15.21 7.57 -3.63
CA PRO A 42 -15.28 8.12 -2.28
C PRO A 42 -13.97 8.76 -1.81
N HIS A 43 -14.04 9.95 -1.25
CA HIS A 43 -12.87 10.66 -0.70
C HIS A 43 -12.13 9.85 0.39
N SER A 44 -12.87 9.06 1.18
CA SER A 44 -12.29 8.14 2.17
C SER A 44 -11.38 7.09 1.55
N LEU A 45 -11.71 6.61 0.35
CA LEU A 45 -10.89 5.63 -0.38
C LEU A 45 -9.67 6.27 -1.05
N ILE A 46 -9.75 7.57 -1.39
CA ILE A 46 -8.58 8.35 -1.81
C ILE A 46 -7.60 8.50 -0.63
N ILE A 47 -8.11 8.82 0.57
CA ILE A 47 -7.29 8.87 1.80
C ILE A 47 -6.65 7.51 2.07
N GLU A 48 -7.41 6.42 1.98
CA GLU A 48 -6.91 5.07 2.20
C GLU A 48 -5.82 4.69 1.17
N GLY A 49 -6.05 4.96 -0.13
CA GLY A 49 -5.04 4.73 -1.17
C GLY A 49 -3.75 5.51 -0.92
N MET A 50 -3.85 6.76 -0.46
CA MET A 50 -2.69 7.56 -0.06
C MET A 50 -2.03 7.00 1.20
N ALA A 51 -2.81 6.53 2.18
CA ALA A 51 -2.27 5.89 3.38
C ALA A 51 -1.52 4.59 3.05
N GLN A 52 -2.01 3.80 2.10
CA GLN A 52 -1.32 2.61 1.61
C GLN A 52 -0.02 2.99 0.88
N THR A 53 -0.05 3.99 0.01
CA THR A 53 1.14 4.49 -0.70
C THR A 53 2.20 4.99 0.28
N GLY A 54 1.83 5.89 1.18
CA GLY A 54 2.74 6.47 2.17
C GLY A 54 3.18 5.47 3.23
N GLY A 55 2.29 4.61 3.71
CA GLY A 55 2.59 3.58 4.70
C GLY A 55 3.63 2.58 4.18
N LEU A 56 3.50 2.11 2.93
CA LEU A 56 4.48 1.24 2.31
C LEU A 56 5.82 1.96 2.07
N LEU A 57 5.78 3.26 1.71
CA LEU A 57 6.98 4.08 1.53
C LEU A 57 7.80 4.17 2.83
N VAL A 58 7.16 4.47 3.96
CA VAL A 58 7.88 4.63 5.24
C VAL A 58 8.27 3.31 5.90
N SER A 59 7.62 2.19 5.53
CA SER A 59 7.91 0.84 6.05
C SER A 59 9.08 0.17 5.34
N GLU A 60 9.36 0.54 4.08
CA GLU A 60 10.33 -0.17 3.23
C GLU A 60 11.74 -0.15 3.80
N ALA A 61 12.21 0.99 4.31
CA ALA A 61 13.57 1.13 4.87
C ALA A 61 13.83 0.21 6.08
N GLY A 62 12.78 -0.20 6.80
CA GLY A 62 12.83 -1.23 7.85
C GLY A 62 12.57 -2.64 7.30
N GLY A 63 12.64 -2.86 5.98
CA GLY A 63 12.36 -4.14 5.35
C GLY A 63 10.92 -4.61 5.57
N PHE A 64 9.97 -3.70 5.76
CA PHE A 64 8.56 -3.99 6.09
C PHE A 64 8.34 -4.73 7.42
N GLN A 65 9.34 -4.74 8.31
CA GLN A 65 9.21 -5.37 9.63
C GLN A 65 8.56 -4.42 10.66
N ILE A 66 8.65 -3.12 10.44
CA ILE A 66 8.05 -2.11 11.32
C ILE A 66 6.52 -2.10 11.11
N LYS A 67 5.78 -2.28 12.18
CA LYS A 67 4.32 -2.18 12.18
C LYS A 67 3.92 -0.71 12.01
N THR A 68 3.63 -0.32 10.79
CA THR A 68 3.25 1.05 10.43
C THR A 68 1.72 1.15 10.34
N VAL A 69 1.14 2.09 11.08
CA VAL A 69 -0.30 2.37 11.05
C VAL A 69 -0.56 3.84 10.79
N LEU A 70 -1.65 4.14 10.08
CA LEU A 70 -2.15 5.51 9.96
C LEU A 70 -2.68 5.96 11.33
N ALA A 71 -2.00 6.93 11.94
CA ALA A 71 -2.37 7.45 13.25
C ALA A 71 -3.28 8.67 13.15
N LYS A 72 -3.09 9.52 12.12
CA LYS A 72 -3.85 10.76 11.97
C LYS A 72 -3.86 11.23 10.52
N VAL A 73 -5.00 11.78 10.10
CA VAL A 73 -5.14 12.63 8.92
C VAL A 73 -5.14 14.07 9.41
N SER A 74 -4.03 14.79 9.22
CA SER A 74 -3.87 16.17 9.71
C SER A 74 -4.48 17.18 8.76
N LYS A 75 -4.45 16.87 7.44
CA LYS A 75 -5.03 17.69 6.37
C LYS A 75 -5.66 16.78 5.34
N ALA A 76 -6.86 17.13 4.88
CA ALA A 76 -7.50 16.54 3.70
C ALA A 76 -8.33 17.64 3.02
N ILE A 77 -7.86 18.10 1.86
CA ILE A 77 -8.55 19.11 1.04
C ILE A 77 -8.84 18.45 -0.30
N PHE A 78 -10.09 18.44 -0.70
CA PHE A 78 -10.55 17.92 -1.99
C PHE A 78 -11.02 19.11 -2.83
N HIS A 79 -10.45 19.26 -4.02
CA HIS A 79 -10.74 20.36 -4.93
C HIS A 79 -11.82 20.02 -5.94
N ASP A 80 -11.93 18.72 -6.29
CA ASP A 80 -12.91 18.26 -7.27
C ASP A 80 -13.18 16.75 -7.08
N LEU A 81 -14.28 16.28 -7.67
CA LEU A 81 -14.65 14.87 -7.64
C LEU A 81 -13.81 14.05 -8.61
N THR A 82 -13.65 12.78 -8.26
CA THR A 82 -13.04 11.76 -9.11
C THR A 82 -14.16 10.81 -9.56
N VAL A 83 -14.28 10.57 -10.85
CA VAL A 83 -15.41 9.84 -11.44
C VAL A 83 -14.93 8.58 -12.18
N PRO A 84 -15.84 7.64 -12.50
CA PRO A 84 -15.51 6.49 -13.33
C PRO A 84 -14.90 6.90 -14.67
N GLY A 85 -13.79 6.27 -15.02
CA GLY A 85 -12.95 6.59 -16.17
C GLY A 85 -11.68 7.35 -15.82
N ASP A 86 -11.62 7.99 -14.65
CA ASP A 86 -10.42 8.68 -14.18
C ASP A 86 -9.30 7.68 -13.79
N GLN A 87 -8.05 8.08 -14.03
CA GLN A 87 -6.89 7.49 -13.41
C GLN A 87 -6.36 8.44 -12.33
N ILE A 88 -6.51 8.03 -11.09
CA ILE A 88 -5.96 8.74 -9.92
C ILE A 88 -4.46 8.44 -9.83
N VAL A 89 -3.65 9.48 -9.73
CA VAL A 89 -2.22 9.40 -9.40
C VAL A 89 -2.03 9.92 -7.98
N LEU A 90 -1.52 9.07 -7.10
CA LEU A 90 -1.27 9.37 -5.68
C LEU A 90 0.24 9.47 -5.46
N THR A 91 0.74 10.67 -5.17
CA THR A 91 2.15 10.92 -4.86
C THR A 91 2.31 11.22 -3.38
N ALA A 92 3.01 10.37 -2.67
CA ALA A 92 3.35 10.50 -1.26
C ALA A 92 4.81 10.94 -1.11
N VAL A 93 5.07 11.98 -0.32
CA VAL A 93 6.40 12.53 -0.04
C VAL A 93 6.66 12.55 1.45
N VAL A 94 7.76 11.96 1.91
CA VAL A 94 8.15 11.97 3.33
C VAL A 94 8.63 13.37 3.69
N GLN A 95 7.95 14.00 4.65
CA GLN A 95 8.31 15.33 5.17
C GLN A 95 9.20 15.23 6.41
N ASP A 96 8.85 14.31 7.32
CA ASP A 96 9.62 14.04 8.54
C ASP A 96 9.51 12.56 8.89
N LYS A 97 10.60 11.96 9.36
CA LYS A 97 10.62 10.56 9.80
C LYS A 97 11.47 10.43 11.06
N LYS A 98 10.88 9.87 12.11
CA LYS A 98 11.49 9.63 13.41
C LYS A 98 11.39 8.14 13.77
N ALA A 99 12.04 7.76 14.86
CA ALA A 99 11.96 6.37 15.36
C ALA A 99 10.53 5.94 15.73
N THR A 100 9.63 6.87 16.03
CA THR A 100 8.26 6.60 16.48
C THR A 100 7.19 6.81 15.40
N GLY A 101 7.55 7.33 14.24
CA GLY A 101 6.57 7.60 13.18
C GLY A 101 7.10 8.48 12.06
N ALA A 102 6.22 8.82 11.14
CA ALA A 102 6.54 9.68 9.99
C ALA A 102 5.37 10.60 9.63
N ILE A 103 5.69 11.74 9.04
CA ILE A 103 4.73 12.65 8.40
C ILE A 103 4.93 12.55 6.89
N VAL A 104 3.84 12.34 6.18
CA VAL A 104 3.81 12.20 4.73
C VAL A 104 2.82 13.21 4.16
N GLU A 105 3.28 14.02 3.21
CA GLU A 105 2.42 14.84 2.37
C GLU A 105 1.99 14.06 1.15
N GLY A 106 0.70 14.16 0.80
CA GLY A 106 0.09 13.49 -0.33
C GLY A 106 -0.52 14.47 -1.33
N ILE A 107 -0.17 14.34 -2.60
CA ILE A 107 -0.80 15.04 -3.70
C ILE A 107 -1.51 14.03 -4.58
N VAL A 108 -2.77 14.31 -4.87
CA VAL A 108 -3.62 13.48 -5.74
C VAL A 108 -3.92 14.24 -7.01
N THR A 109 -3.65 13.62 -8.15
CA THR A 109 -3.94 14.23 -9.46
C THR A 109 -4.73 13.29 -10.37
N VAL A 110 -5.52 13.89 -11.26
CA VAL A 110 -6.17 13.25 -12.41
C VAL A 110 -5.89 14.12 -13.63
N ASP A 111 -5.38 13.53 -14.70
CA ASP A 111 -4.96 14.23 -15.93
C ASP A 111 -4.02 15.42 -15.66
N GLY A 112 -3.13 15.29 -14.67
CA GLY A 112 -2.19 16.33 -14.25
C GLY A 112 -2.80 17.46 -13.41
N GLN A 113 -4.11 17.46 -13.17
CA GLN A 113 -4.80 18.45 -12.33
C GLN A 113 -4.87 17.96 -10.89
N VAL A 114 -4.54 18.83 -9.91
CA VAL A 114 -4.63 18.50 -8.50
C VAL A 114 -6.10 18.33 -8.11
N ARG A 115 -6.44 17.16 -7.58
CA ARG A 115 -7.76 16.81 -7.06
C ARG A 115 -7.85 16.83 -5.56
N ALA A 116 -6.75 16.48 -4.89
CA ALA A 116 -6.69 16.56 -3.43
C ALA A 116 -5.27 16.78 -2.90
N GLU A 117 -5.21 17.34 -1.69
CA GLU A 117 -4.00 17.52 -0.90
C GLU A 117 -4.22 16.90 0.49
N LEU A 118 -3.29 16.07 0.93
CA LEU A 118 -3.38 15.31 2.17
C LEU A 118 -2.11 15.50 3.00
N GLU A 119 -2.25 15.46 4.33
CA GLU A 119 -1.14 15.29 5.25
C GLU A 119 -1.49 14.16 6.23
N LEU A 120 -0.68 13.12 6.22
CA LEU A 120 -0.88 11.89 6.97
C LEU A 120 0.25 11.70 7.96
N SER A 121 -0.11 11.33 9.20
CA SER A 121 0.86 10.95 10.23
C SER A 121 0.78 9.44 10.45
N PHE A 122 1.91 8.77 10.32
CA PHE A 122 2.07 7.34 10.58
C PHE A 122 2.73 7.14 11.94
N ALA A 123 2.26 6.15 12.71
CA ALA A 123 2.92 5.67 13.91
C ALA A 123 3.61 4.34 13.64
N PHE A 124 4.81 4.20 14.21
CA PHE A 124 5.54 2.93 14.23
C PHE A 124 5.27 2.26 15.57
N LEU A 125 4.57 1.12 15.51
CA LEU A 125 4.20 0.38 16.70
C LEU A 125 5.37 -0.47 17.17
N ASP A 126 5.63 -0.43 18.45
CA ASP A 126 6.61 -1.26 19.14
C ASP A 126 6.00 -2.56 19.71
N ASP A 127 6.81 -3.36 20.40
CA ASP A 127 6.43 -4.67 20.93
C ASP A 127 5.28 -4.63 21.96
N ARG A 128 4.94 -3.46 22.52
CA ARG A 128 3.78 -3.28 23.40
C ARG A 128 2.45 -3.57 22.71
N PHE A 129 2.42 -3.54 21.38
CA PHE A 129 1.26 -3.85 20.55
C PHE A 129 1.24 -5.31 20.04
N GLY A 130 2.01 -6.21 20.69
CA GLY A 130 2.09 -7.64 20.41
C GLY A 130 3.19 -8.00 19.41
N ASP A 131 3.63 -9.25 19.44
CA ASP A 131 4.73 -9.78 18.63
C ASP A 131 4.32 -10.14 17.18
N THR A 132 3.01 -10.26 16.91
CA THR A 132 2.54 -10.65 15.57
C THR A 132 2.63 -9.47 14.61
N GLY A 133 3.26 -9.68 13.45
CA GLY A 133 3.23 -8.75 12.33
C GLY A 133 1.79 -8.41 11.89
N LEU A 134 1.58 -7.25 11.27
CA LEU A 134 0.26 -6.87 10.74
C LEU A 134 -0.18 -7.80 9.60
N PHE A 135 0.81 -8.33 8.87
CA PHE A 135 0.59 -9.27 7.76
C PHE A 135 1.62 -10.40 7.83
N PRO A 136 1.26 -11.64 7.41
CA PRO A 136 2.25 -12.68 7.13
C PRO A 136 3.24 -12.16 6.06
N PRO A 137 4.57 -12.32 6.27
CA PRO A 137 5.57 -11.77 5.35
C PRO A 137 5.42 -12.26 3.91
N GLU A 138 5.04 -13.52 3.71
CA GLU A 138 4.79 -14.13 2.40
C GLU A 138 3.58 -13.52 1.69
N ASP A 139 2.52 -13.17 2.41
CA ASP A 139 1.31 -12.57 1.83
C ASP A 139 1.57 -11.10 1.48
N LEU A 140 2.31 -10.38 2.32
CA LEU A 140 2.75 -9.03 2.01
C LEU A 140 3.66 -9.03 0.78
N LEU A 141 4.62 -9.96 0.69
CA LEU A 141 5.50 -10.09 -0.47
C LEU A 141 4.72 -10.28 -1.78
N ARG A 142 3.73 -11.19 -1.78
CA ARG A 142 2.85 -11.39 -2.95
C ARG A 142 2.13 -10.11 -3.33
N THR A 143 1.64 -9.39 -2.35
CA THR A 143 0.95 -8.12 -2.57
C THR A 143 1.88 -7.08 -3.17
N LEU A 144 3.08 -6.88 -2.62
CA LEU A 144 4.06 -5.93 -3.13
C LEU A 144 4.48 -6.24 -4.59
N ARG A 145 4.57 -7.54 -4.95
CA ARG A 145 4.81 -7.96 -6.34
C ARG A 145 3.62 -7.65 -7.25
N ILE A 146 2.38 -7.90 -6.81
CA ILE A 146 1.18 -7.55 -7.58
C ILE A 146 1.12 -6.04 -7.81
N LEU A 147 1.45 -5.25 -6.79
CA LEU A 147 1.53 -3.80 -6.87
C LEU A 147 2.78 -3.30 -7.63
N LYS A 148 3.64 -4.20 -8.12
CA LYS A 148 4.86 -3.89 -8.89
C LYS A 148 5.84 -2.97 -8.15
N LEU A 149 5.86 -3.01 -6.81
CA LEU A 149 6.73 -2.13 -6.03
C LEU A 149 8.20 -2.35 -6.40
N PHE A 150 8.67 -3.59 -6.40
CA PHE A 150 10.08 -3.93 -6.69
C PHE A 150 10.49 -3.72 -8.16
N ASP A 151 9.53 -3.50 -9.07
CA ASP A 151 9.83 -3.20 -10.47
C ASP A 151 10.35 -1.76 -10.64
N VAL A 152 9.94 -0.84 -9.73
CA VAL A 152 10.23 0.59 -9.81
C VAL A 152 11.03 1.13 -8.62
N ALA A 153 11.22 0.31 -7.56
CA ALA A 153 11.83 0.76 -6.32
C ALA A 153 13.34 0.94 -6.45
N VAL A 154 13.80 2.11 -6.02
CA VAL A 154 15.22 2.47 -5.93
C VAL A 154 15.54 3.12 -4.58
N ASP A 155 16.80 3.02 -4.15
CA ASP A 155 17.32 3.81 -3.04
C ASP A 155 17.63 5.25 -3.48
N GLN A 156 18.07 6.08 -2.54
CA GLN A 156 18.42 7.49 -2.81
C GLN A 156 19.61 7.66 -3.78
N ASN A 157 20.39 6.59 -4.04
CA ASN A 157 21.51 6.57 -4.98
C ASN A 157 21.10 6.00 -6.35
N GLY A 158 19.83 5.60 -6.52
CA GLY A 158 19.32 4.99 -7.74
C GLY A 158 19.56 3.48 -7.85
N ASN A 159 20.07 2.82 -6.80
CA ASN A 159 20.25 1.37 -6.81
C ASN A 159 18.91 0.67 -6.63
N ARG A 160 18.68 -0.41 -7.35
CA ARG A 160 17.44 -1.19 -7.24
C ARG A 160 17.25 -1.78 -5.85
N ILE A 161 16.03 -1.69 -5.36
CA ILE A 161 15.58 -2.33 -4.13
C ILE A 161 14.98 -3.68 -4.50
N HIS A 162 15.41 -4.73 -3.80
CA HIS A 162 14.92 -6.09 -3.94
C HIS A 162 14.06 -6.50 -2.74
N ALA A 163 13.26 -7.54 -2.92
CA ALA A 163 12.48 -8.10 -1.84
C ALA A 163 13.40 -8.55 -0.68
N PRO A 164 13.07 -8.20 0.58
CA PRO A 164 13.86 -8.58 1.74
C PRO A 164 13.96 -10.10 1.91
N GLU A 165 15.13 -10.59 2.32
CA GLU A 165 15.40 -12.04 2.41
C GLU A 165 14.44 -12.77 3.37
N HIS A 166 14.08 -12.16 4.51
CA HIS A 166 13.13 -12.77 5.44
C HIS A 166 11.74 -13.02 4.82
N MET A 167 11.29 -12.16 3.89
CA MET A 167 10.03 -12.36 3.18
C MET A 167 10.14 -13.48 2.13
N LEU A 168 11.28 -13.57 1.44
CA LEU A 168 11.57 -14.66 0.50
C LEU A 168 11.66 -16.01 1.22
N GLU A 169 12.24 -16.02 2.41
CA GLU A 169 12.34 -17.23 3.23
C GLU A 169 10.97 -17.67 3.75
N ALA A 170 10.14 -16.74 4.24
CA ALA A 170 8.76 -17.03 4.64
C ALA A 170 7.94 -17.62 3.48
N GLU A 171 8.08 -17.06 2.27
CA GLU A 171 7.42 -17.60 1.08
C GLU A 171 7.87 -19.04 0.76
N ARG A 172 9.19 -19.32 0.84
CA ARG A 172 9.74 -20.68 0.65
C ARG A 172 9.20 -21.67 1.69
N GLN A 173 9.10 -21.24 2.96
CA GLN A 173 8.56 -22.08 4.04
C GLN A 173 7.07 -22.35 3.84
N ALA A 174 6.27 -21.35 3.52
CA ALA A 174 4.84 -21.51 3.22
C ALA A 174 4.59 -22.46 2.05
N ALA A 175 5.41 -22.36 1.00
CA ALA A 175 5.32 -23.30 -0.14
C ALA A 175 5.64 -24.75 0.24
N ARG A 176 6.64 -24.99 1.11
CA ARG A 176 6.97 -26.34 1.62
C ARG A 176 5.82 -26.95 2.43
N VAL A 177 5.22 -26.18 3.34
CA VAL A 177 4.08 -26.64 4.15
C VAL A 177 2.90 -27.04 3.25
N LEU A 178 2.61 -26.24 2.23
CA LEU A 178 1.53 -26.54 1.28
C LEU A 178 1.78 -27.82 0.49
N LEU A 179 3.01 -28.09 0.06
CA LEU A 179 3.37 -29.32 -0.65
C LEU A 179 3.22 -30.54 0.24
N LEU A 180 3.67 -30.49 1.49
CA LEU A 180 3.54 -31.58 2.45
C LEU A 180 2.07 -31.89 2.75
N SER A 181 1.23 -30.89 2.98
CA SER A 181 -0.20 -31.06 3.23
C SER A 181 -0.95 -31.73 2.07
N ARG A 182 -0.55 -31.44 0.82
CA ARG A 182 -1.10 -32.08 -0.38
C ARG A 182 -0.67 -33.53 -0.52
N ALA A 183 0.58 -33.87 -0.18
CA ALA A 183 1.08 -35.23 -0.20
C ALA A 183 0.34 -36.12 0.82
N ASP A 184 0.12 -35.58 2.03
CA ASP A 184 -0.63 -36.28 3.09
C ASP A 184 -2.11 -36.50 2.73
N ALA A 185 -2.72 -35.53 2.04
CA ALA A 185 -4.10 -35.64 1.58
C ALA A 185 -4.28 -36.73 0.48
N GLN A 186 -3.26 -36.95 -0.36
CA GLN A 186 -3.26 -37.97 -1.40
C GLN A 186 -2.89 -39.37 -0.89
N SER A 187 -2.28 -39.50 0.28
CA SER A 187 -1.85 -40.76 0.89
C SER A 187 -2.91 -41.44 1.79
N LYS A 188 -4.07 -40.79 2.04
CA LYS A 188 -5.17 -41.39 2.79
C LYS A 188 -5.99 -42.30 1.86
N PRO A 189 -5.99 -43.66 2.07
CA PRO A 189 -6.84 -44.54 1.31
C PRO A 189 -8.31 -44.28 1.65
N SER A 190 -9.14 -44.41 0.63
CA SER A 190 -10.62 -44.34 0.68
C SER A 190 -11.21 -45.44 1.55
#